data_13c789e631281eb50dc78b05b3f7d8dc
#
_entry.id   13c789e631281eb50dc78b05b3f7d8dc
#
_cell.length_a   1.000
_cell.length_b   1.000
_cell.length_c   1.000
_cell.angle_alpha   90.00
_cell.angle_beta   90.00
_cell.angle_gamma   90.00
#
_symmetry.space_group_name_H-M   'P 1'
#
loop_
_entity.id
_entity.type
_entity.pdbx_description
1 polymer ?
#
loop_
_entity_poly.entity_id
_entity_poly.type
_entity_poly.pdbx_seq_one_letter_code
_entity_poly.pdbx_strand_id
1 'polypeptide(L)'
;MTRYQGLTANQMAGRILHREDNTYKKEIIKRVLDMYADEIYKAMLNGERVQISGVGTIIPEIKTHIGNYNMPICNKFHENGNPPPYTKIRISRNWSIKEAMDRQLFKNIENGILGLKKLPFDVQQINILKKSGFIKSDPEETDNKEE
;
A
#
# COMPACT_ATOMS: atom_id res chain seq x y z
N MET A 1 -7.81 -17.27 1.62
CA MET A 1 -7.21 -15.94 1.43
C MET A 1 -7.03 -15.28 2.77
N THR A 2 -5.82 -15.22 3.25
CA THR A 2 -5.50 -14.46 4.46
C THR A 2 -5.64 -12.98 4.12
N ARG A 3 -6.69 -12.33 4.62
CA ARG A 3 -6.81 -10.88 4.49
C ARG A 3 -5.62 -10.26 5.21
N TYR A 4 -4.79 -9.57 4.46
CA TYR A 4 -3.71 -8.78 5.02
C TYR A 4 -4.32 -7.71 5.92
N GLN A 5 -4.17 -7.87 7.23
CA GLN A 5 -4.56 -6.85 8.17
C GLN A 5 -3.43 -5.82 8.27
N GLY A 6 -3.72 -4.61 7.82
CA GLY A 6 -2.80 -3.49 7.99
C GLY A 6 -2.56 -3.17 9.47
N LEU A 7 -1.51 -2.41 9.74
CA LEU A 7 -1.22 -1.96 11.10
C LEU A 7 -2.30 -1.00 11.61
N THR A 8 -2.88 -1.31 12.74
CA THR A 8 -3.85 -0.46 13.42
C THR A 8 -3.17 0.68 14.19
N ALA A 9 -3.93 1.72 14.53
CA ALA A 9 -3.43 2.83 15.37
C ALA A 9 -2.89 2.33 16.71
N ASN A 10 -3.52 1.32 17.31
CA ASN A 10 -3.05 0.72 18.56
C ASN A 10 -1.69 0.03 18.41
N GLN A 11 -1.47 -0.69 17.31
CA GLN A 11 -0.18 -1.32 17.00
C GLN A 11 0.90 -0.28 16.69
N MET A 12 0.57 0.80 15.99
CA MET A 12 1.47 1.92 15.74
C MET A 12 1.82 2.64 17.05
N ALA A 13 0.85 2.85 17.93
CA ALA A 13 1.09 3.40 19.27
C ALA A 13 2.06 2.54 20.08
N GLY A 14 1.95 1.20 19.99
CA GLY A 14 2.87 0.27 20.60
C GLY A 14 4.30 0.43 20.09
N ARG A 15 4.47 0.58 18.77
CA ARG A 15 5.79 0.82 18.16
C ARG A 15 6.41 2.15 18.61
N ILE A 16 5.60 3.21 18.68
CA ILE A 16 6.06 4.52 19.14
C ILE A 16 6.45 4.46 20.62
N LEU A 17 5.69 3.73 21.43
CA LEU A 17 5.99 3.56 22.87
C LEU A 17 7.40 2.98 23.09
N HIS A 18 7.84 2.05 22.25
CA HIS A 18 9.14 1.39 22.36
C HIS A 18 10.30 2.15 21.71
N ARG A 19 10.06 3.34 21.18
CA ARG A 19 11.14 4.19 20.67
C ARG A 19 11.97 4.76 21.80
N GLU A 20 13.27 4.83 21.61
CA GLU A 20 14.21 5.40 22.60
C GLU A 20 13.96 6.90 22.86
N ASP A 21 13.47 7.62 21.84
CA ASP A 21 13.17 9.04 21.90
C ASP A 21 11.74 9.35 22.42
N ASN A 22 10.97 8.33 22.79
CA ASN A 22 9.61 8.52 23.28
C ASN A 22 9.59 8.81 24.78
N THR A 23 8.90 9.89 25.14
CA THR A 23 8.65 10.30 26.54
C THR A 23 7.18 10.25 26.93
N TYR A 24 6.29 9.85 26.01
CA TYR A 24 4.86 9.85 26.20
C TYR A 24 4.32 8.48 26.60
N LYS A 25 3.24 8.48 27.39
CA LYS A 25 2.48 7.26 27.73
C LYS A 25 1.68 6.75 26.52
N LYS A 26 1.48 5.44 26.46
CA LYS A 26 0.76 4.78 25.36
C LYS A 26 -0.63 5.37 25.09
N GLU A 27 -1.37 5.69 26.14
CA GLU A 27 -2.72 6.26 26.03
C GLU A 27 -2.74 7.63 25.34
N ILE A 28 -1.73 8.46 25.64
CA ILE A 28 -1.55 9.78 25.02
C ILE A 28 -1.22 9.60 23.54
N ILE A 29 -0.28 8.70 23.21
CA ILE A 29 0.13 8.40 21.84
C ILE A 29 -1.08 7.92 21.03
N LYS A 30 -1.84 6.97 21.56
CA LYS A 30 -3.04 6.45 20.90
C LYS A 30 -4.07 7.55 20.64
N ARG A 31 -4.33 8.40 21.63
CA ARG A 31 -5.27 9.52 21.50
C ARG A 31 -4.85 10.51 20.42
N VAL A 32 -3.56 10.84 20.34
CA VAL A 32 -3.03 11.73 19.29
C VAL A 32 -3.17 11.09 17.91
N LEU A 33 -2.88 9.80 17.77
CA LEU A 33 -3.06 9.08 16.50
C LEU A 33 -4.53 9.02 16.07
N ASP A 34 -5.44 8.80 17.00
CA ASP A 34 -6.88 8.80 16.71
C ASP A 34 -7.37 10.20 16.26
N MET A 35 -6.90 11.26 16.91
CA MET A 35 -7.19 12.63 16.48
C MET A 35 -6.60 12.94 15.09
N TYR A 36 -5.39 12.47 14.81
CA TYR A 36 -4.75 12.63 13.50
C TYR A 36 -5.55 11.93 12.40
N ALA A 37 -5.98 10.70 12.64
CA ALA A 37 -6.83 9.95 11.72
C ALA A 37 -8.18 10.66 11.47
N ASP A 38 -8.78 11.24 12.50
CA ASP A 38 -10.02 12.00 12.39
C ASP A 38 -9.85 13.27 11.54
N GLU A 39 -8.74 13.99 11.70
CA GLU A 39 -8.42 15.15 10.86
C GLU A 39 -8.16 14.76 9.39
N ILE A 40 -7.52 13.61 9.14
CA ILE A 40 -7.38 13.08 7.77
C ILE A 40 -8.76 12.78 7.16
N TYR A 41 -9.64 12.14 7.94
CA TYR A 41 -11.01 11.85 7.51
C TYR A 41 -11.76 13.13 7.12
N LYS A 42 -11.72 14.17 7.95
CA LYS A 42 -12.33 15.46 7.66
C LYS A 42 -11.74 16.14 6.42
N ALA A 43 -10.42 16.08 6.26
CA ALA A 43 -9.74 16.61 5.09
C ALA A 43 -10.21 15.90 3.81
N MET A 44 -10.38 14.59 3.83
CA MET A 44 -10.91 13.85 2.68
C MET A 44 -12.34 14.27 2.33
N LEU A 45 -13.21 14.49 3.31
CA LEU A 45 -14.56 14.97 3.08
C LEU A 45 -14.57 16.38 2.45
N ASN A 46 -13.59 17.21 2.76
CA ASN A 46 -13.44 18.54 2.19
C ASN A 46 -12.69 18.59 0.85
N GLY A 47 -12.18 17.44 0.38
CA GLY A 47 -11.37 17.39 -0.85
C GLY A 47 -9.96 17.95 -0.69
N GLU A 48 -9.45 18.02 0.53
CA GLU A 48 -8.10 18.52 0.83
C GLU A 48 -7.07 17.42 0.70
N ARG A 49 -5.89 17.75 0.17
CA ARG A 49 -4.77 16.84 0.12
C ARG A 49 -4.07 16.79 1.47
N VAL A 50 -3.65 15.61 1.91
CA VAL A 50 -2.92 15.41 3.15
C VAL A 50 -1.54 14.86 2.88
N GLN A 51 -0.51 15.60 3.23
CA GLN A 51 0.88 15.17 3.10
C GLN A 51 1.31 14.40 4.34
N ILE A 52 1.82 13.17 4.12
CA ILE A 52 2.49 12.37 5.15
C ILE A 52 3.99 12.51 4.94
N SER A 53 4.67 13.17 5.88
CA SER A 53 6.10 13.45 5.79
C SER A 53 6.92 12.19 5.57
N GLY A 54 7.80 12.21 4.55
CA GLY A 54 8.66 11.10 4.20
C GLY A 54 7.99 9.93 3.47
N VAL A 55 6.68 9.95 3.29
CA VAL A 55 5.93 8.86 2.65
C VAL A 55 5.28 9.31 1.34
N GLY A 56 4.41 10.30 1.41
CA GLY A 56 3.68 10.76 0.23
C GLY A 56 2.49 11.62 0.57
N THR A 57 1.57 11.76 -0.38
CA THR A 57 0.39 12.61 -0.26
C THR A 57 -0.86 11.79 -0.54
N ILE A 58 -1.84 11.90 0.35
CA ILE A 58 -3.19 11.35 0.15
C ILE A 58 -3.98 12.38 -0.65
N ILE A 59 -4.50 12.00 -1.80
CA ILE A 59 -5.17 12.88 -2.76
C ILE A 59 -6.58 12.39 -2.99
N PRO A 60 -7.61 13.16 -2.59
CA PRO A 60 -8.99 12.88 -2.98
C PRO A 60 -9.19 13.28 -4.45
N GLU A 61 -9.91 12.47 -5.18
CA GLU A 61 -10.23 12.70 -6.59
C GLU A 61 -11.73 12.47 -6.83
N ILE A 62 -12.29 13.22 -7.78
CA ILE A 62 -13.64 12.99 -8.29
C ILE A 62 -13.50 12.35 -9.66
N LYS A 63 -14.19 11.24 -9.86
CA LYS A 63 -14.24 10.51 -11.14
C LYS A 63 -15.66 10.47 -11.68
N THR A 64 -15.76 10.47 -12.99
CA THR A 64 -17.02 10.28 -13.71
C THR A 64 -16.92 9.00 -14.53
N HIS A 65 -18.02 8.26 -14.64
CA HIS A 65 -18.10 7.13 -15.54
C HIS A 65 -18.32 7.60 -16.97
N ILE A 66 -17.38 7.28 -17.85
CA ILE A 66 -17.51 7.50 -19.28
C ILE A 66 -17.76 6.14 -19.94
N GLY A 67 -18.94 5.93 -20.50
CA GLY A 67 -19.21 4.85 -21.43
C GLY A 67 -19.56 3.47 -20.86
N ASN A 68 -19.77 3.31 -19.58
CA ASN A 68 -20.23 2.04 -19.02
C ASN A 68 -21.40 2.22 -18.06
N TYR A 69 -22.60 2.17 -18.61
CA TYR A 69 -23.86 2.47 -17.92
C TYR A 69 -24.53 1.24 -17.29
N ASN A 70 -23.88 0.07 -17.31
CA ASN A 70 -24.48 -1.20 -16.89
C ASN A 70 -24.17 -1.61 -15.44
N MET A 71 -23.75 -0.70 -14.58
CA MET A 71 -23.54 -1.00 -13.16
C MET A 71 -24.87 -0.95 -12.39
N PRO A 72 -25.32 -2.05 -11.78
CA PRO A 72 -26.62 -2.11 -11.06
C PRO A 72 -26.74 -1.09 -9.93
N ILE A 73 -25.63 -0.67 -9.34
CA ILE A 73 -25.57 0.32 -8.25
C ILE A 73 -25.87 1.72 -8.78
N CYS A 74 -25.51 2.00 -10.04
CA CYS A 74 -25.73 3.31 -10.65
C CYS A 74 -27.20 3.57 -11.01
N ASN A 75 -27.94 2.51 -11.29
CA ASN A 75 -29.35 2.63 -11.68
C ASN A 75 -30.30 3.08 -10.54
N LYS A 76 -29.86 2.98 -9.27
CA LYS A 76 -30.66 3.39 -8.12
C LYS A 76 -30.73 4.89 -7.89
N PHE A 77 -29.81 5.67 -8.48
CA PHE A 77 -29.64 7.10 -8.17
C PHE A 77 -29.90 8.02 -9.36
N HIS A 78 -30.29 7.49 -10.54
CA HIS A 78 -30.45 8.25 -11.76
C HIS A 78 -31.79 8.01 -12.43
N GLU A 79 -32.59 9.03 -12.49
CA GLU A 79 -33.80 9.07 -13.34
C GLU A 79 -33.46 8.98 -14.83
N ASN A 80 -32.25 9.40 -15.22
CA ASN A 80 -31.78 9.46 -16.61
C ASN A 80 -30.91 8.27 -17.03
N GLY A 81 -30.68 7.25 -16.16
CA GLY A 81 -29.83 6.11 -16.46
C GLY A 81 -28.32 6.39 -16.52
N ASN A 82 -27.89 7.62 -16.22
CA ASN A 82 -26.47 7.98 -16.18
C ASN A 82 -25.87 7.66 -14.80
N PRO A 83 -24.67 7.05 -14.74
CA PRO A 83 -24.04 6.78 -13.46
C PRO A 83 -23.58 8.06 -12.75
N PRO A 84 -23.70 8.11 -11.39
CA PRO A 84 -23.25 9.28 -10.63
C PRO A 84 -21.73 9.42 -10.68
N PRO A 85 -21.20 10.62 -10.48
CA PRO A 85 -19.81 10.78 -10.16
C PRO A 85 -19.49 10.06 -8.84
N TYR A 86 -18.27 9.61 -8.71
CA TYR A 86 -17.80 8.93 -7.50
C TYR A 86 -16.46 9.50 -7.05
N THR A 87 -16.13 9.26 -5.80
CA THR A 87 -14.87 9.70 -5.24
C THR A 87 -13.88 8.55 -5.18
N LYS A 88 -12.61 8.87 -5.29
CA LYS A 88 -11.50 7.96 -5.16
C LYS A 88 -10.40 8.61 -4.32
N ILE A 89 -9.71 7.82 -3.53
CA ILE A 89 -8.51 8.24 -2.80
C ILE A 89 -7.29 7.61 -3.46
N ARG A 90 -6.34 8.44 -3.84
CA ARG A 90 -5.06 8.02 -4.40
C ARG A 90 -3.93 8.43 -3.45
N ILE A 91 -2.93 7.58 -3.33
CA ILE A 91 -1.70 7.90 -2.60
C ILE A 91 -0.58 8.10 -3.62
N SER A 92 0.00 9.32 -3.61
CA SER A 92 1.17 9.65 -4.40
C SER A 92 2.39 9.56 -3.51
N ARG A 93 3.24 8.56 -3.73
CA ARG A 93 4.45 8.37 -2.94
C ARG A 93 5.54 9.37 -3.31
N ASN A 94 6.35 9.79 -2.34
CA ASN A 94 7.54 10.59 -2.58
C ASN A 94 8.63 9.77 -3.27
N TRP A 95 9.47 10.43 -4.07
CA TRP A 95 10.61 9.77 -4.71
C TRP A 95 11.58 9.14 -3.71
N SER A 96 11.84 9.81 -2.60
CA SER A 96 12.73 9.33 -1.54
C SER A 96 12.28 8.00 -0.91
N ILE A 97 10.98 7.82 -0.66
CA ILE A 97 10.47 6.55 -0.13
C ILE A 97 10.53 5.44 -1.19
N LYS A 98 10.27 5.78 -2.45
CA LYS A 98 10.43 4.82 -3.55
C LYS A 98 11.84 4.27 -3.62
N GLU A 99 12.84 5.14 -3.64
CA GLU A 99 14.25 4.74 -3.67
C GLU A 99 14.66 3.94 -2.43
N ALA A 100 14.18 4.34 -1.26
CA ALA A 100 14.46 3.64 -0.01
C ALA A 100 13.86 2.21 0.00
N MET A 101 12.64 2.05 -0.49
CA MET A 101 11.99 0.75 -0.62
C MET A 101 12.69 -0.13 -1.64
N ASP A 102 13.09 0.41 -2.79
CA ASP A 102 13.81 -0.32 -3.83
C ASP A 102 15.17 -0.79 -3.32
N ARG A 103 15.93 0.07 -2.63
CA ARG A 103 17.20 -0.30 -2.00
C ARG A 103 17.03 -1.40 -0.95
N GLN A 104 15.98 -1.31 -0.13
CA GLN A 104 15.70 -2.35 0.87
C GLN A 104 15.36 -3.68 0.20
N LEU A 105 14.61 -3.65 -0.90
CA LEU A 105 14.27 -4.84 -1.68
C LEU A 105 15.52 -5.51 -2.26
N PHE A 106 16.43 -4.76 -2.88
CA PHE A 106 17.69 -5.28 -3.41
C PHE A 106 18.57 -5.86 -2.31
N LYS A 107 18.69 -5.17 -1.19
CA LYS A 107 19.45 -5.67 -0.03
C LYS A 107 18.86 -6.99 0.52
N ASN A 108 17.54 -7.10 0.54
CA ASN A 108 16.87 -8.32 0.96
C ASN A 108 17.19 -9.48 -0.01
N ILE A 109 17.15 -9.25 -1.31
CA ILE A 109 17.48 -10.25 -2.33
C ILE A 109 18.93 -10.73 -2.15
N GLU A 110 19.89 -9.83 -1.94
CA GLU A 110 21.29 -10.16 -1.67
C GLU A 110 21.45 -11.04 -0.41
N ASN A 111 20.60 -10.84 0.59
CA ASN A 111 20.60 -11.61 1.83
C ASN A 111 19.74 -12.90 1.76
N GLY A 112 19.22 -13.27 0.58
CA GLY A 112 18.40 -14.45 0.39
C GLY A 112 16.94 -14.31 0.81
N ILE A 113 16.47 -13.08 1.09
CA ILE A 113 15.08 -12.79 1.40
C ILE A 113 14.34 -12.42 0.11
N LEU A 114 13.32 -13.23 -0.25
CA LEU A 114 12.56 -13.06 -1.48
C LEU A 114 11.37 -12.12 -1.27
N GLY A 115 11.63 -10.83 -1.35
CA GLY A 115 10.66 -9.77 -1.19
C GLY A 115 10.98 -8.83 -0.04
N LEU A 116 9.97 -8.14 0.45
CA LEU A 116 10.02 -7.39 1.70
C LEU A 116 9.59 -8.32 2.85
N LYS A 117 10.10 -8.09 4.04
CA LYS A 117 9.90 -8.98 5.20
C LYS A 117 8.44 -9.41 5.44
N LYS A 118 7.49 -8.50 5.20
CA LYS A 118 6.04 -8.74 5.33
C LYS A 118 5.31 -8.83 4.00
N LEU A 119 6.03 -8.70 2.89
CA LEU A 119 5.49 -8.76 1.53
C LEU A 119 6.43 -9.63 0.68
N PRO A 120 6.23 -10.96 0.68
CA PRO A 120 7.04 -11.86 -0.13
C PRO A 120 6.69 -11.76 -1.62
N PHE A 121 7.63 -12.13 -2.49
CA PHE A 121 7.34 -12.30 -3.90
C PHE A 121 6.32 -13.41 -4.13
N ASP A 122 5.45 -13.22 -5.11
CA ASP A 122 4.60 -14.28 -5.63
C ASP A 122 5.38 -15.24 -6.56
N VAL A 123 4.75 -16.35 -6.93
CA VAL A 123 5.38 -17.38 -7.77
C VAL A 123 5.79 -16.82 -9.14
N GLN A 124 4.98 -15.95 -9.74
CA GLN A 124 5.29 -15.35 -11.05
C GLN A 124 6.49 -14.42 -10.97
N GLN A 125 6.57 -13.59 -9.93
CA GLN A 125 7.71 -12.71 -9.68
C GLN A 125 8.99 -13.51 -9.47
N ILE A 126 8.95 -14.58 -8.70
CA ILE A 126 10.10 -15.48 -8.50
C ILE A 126 10.56 -16.09 -9.82
N ASN A 127 9.65 -16.56 -10.66
CA ASN A 127 9.98 -17.13 -11.97
C ASN A 127 10.62 -16.08 -12.88
N ILE A 128 10.11 -14.86 -12.90
CA ILE A 128 10.69 -13.75 -13.69
C ILE A 128 12.11 -13.44 -13.19
N LEU A 129 12.32 -13.38 -11.88
CA LEU A 129 13.62 -13.09 -11.29
C LEU A 129 14.64 -14.22 -11.53
N LYS A 130 14.22 -15.48 -11.54
CA LYS A 130 15.07 -16.61 -11.94
C LYS A 130 15.47 -16.50 -13.42
N LYS A 131 14.54 -16.20 -14.31
CA LYS A 131 14.81 -16.02 -15.75
C LYS A 131 15.74 -14.86 -16.04
N SER A 132 15.67 -13.78 -15.28
CA SER A 132 16.51 -12.59 -15.43
C SER A 132 17.87 -12.69 -14.73
N GLY A 133 18.13 -13.77 -13.99
CA GLY A 133 19.40 -14.04 -13.32
C GLY A 133 19.59 -13.32 -11.98
N PHE A 134 18.57 -12.64 -11.46
CA PHE A 134 18.64 -12.00 -10.12
C PHE A 134 18.57 -13.01 -8.98
N ILE A 135 17.96 -14.17 -9.20
CA ILE A 135 17.88 -15.28 -8.25
C ILE A 135 18.45 -16.52 -8.94
N LYS A 136 19.18 -17.35 -8.20
CA LYS A 136 19.67 -18.63 -8.70
C LYS A 136 18.49 -19.56 -9.00
N SER A 137 18.49 -20.17 -10.18
CA SER A 137 17.57 -21.26 -10.51
C SER A 137 17.94 -22.49 -9.70
N ASP A 138 16.91 -23.26 -9.29
CA ASP A 138 17.15 -24.54 -8.64
C ASP A 138 17.87 -25.50 -9.58
N PRO A 139 18.85 -26.28 -9.11
CA PRO A 139 19.66 -27.16 -9.97
C PRO A 139 18.89 -28.30 -10.66
N GLU A 140 17.62 -28.52 -10.31
CA GLU A 140 16.79 -29.58 -10.85
C GLU A 140 16.04 -29.22 -12.16
N GLU A 141 16.06 -27.95 -12.59
CA GLU A 141 15.34 -27.53 -13.82
C GLU A 141 16.20 -27.56 -15.11
N THR A 142 17.48 -27.92 -15.03
CA THR A 142 18.38 -27.89 -16.19
C THR A 142 18.50 -29.21 -16.97
N ASP A 143 17.90 -30.30 -16.51
CA ASP A 143 18.09 -31.62 -17.13
C ASP A 143 16.96 -32.11 -18.05
N ASN A 144 15.98 -31.30 -18.40
CA ASN A 144 14.87 -31.73 -19.27
C ASN A 144 14.74 -30.95 -20.61
N LYS A 145 15.85 -30.55 -21.20
CA LYS A 145 15.86 -30.04 -22.57
C LYS A 145 17.06 -30.55 -23.39
N GLU A 146 17.22 -31.85 -23.43
CA GLU A 146 17.95 -32.53 -24.50
C GLU A 146 17.34 -33.91 -24.69
N GLU A 147 16.30 -33.99 -25.50
CA GLU A 147 15.97 -35.11 -26.39
C GLU A 147 15.09 -34.59 -27.54
#